data_a8d893660ae6713fcc0089a7d0d3e68b
#
_entry.id   a8d893660ae6713fcc0089a7d0d3e68b
#
_cell.length_a   1.000
_cell.length_b   1.000
_cell.length_c   1.000
_cell.angle_alpha   90.00
_cell.angle_beta   90.00
_cell.angle_gamma   90.00
#
_symmetry.space_group_name_H-M   'P 1'
#
loop_
_entity.id
_entity.type
_entity.pdbx_description
1 polymer ?
#
loop_
_entity_poly.entity_id
_entity_poly.type
_entity_poly.pdbx_seq_one_letter_code
_entity_poly.pdbx_strand_id
1 'polypeptide(L)'
;MIRRPPRSTPLYSSAASDVYKRQGMVMRPEPFFAAVDDIKREYWVNKNPDVILLSPQGKKLNQKDVQKLSSKDGFILLCGRYEGVDERVVKGLVTHEISLGDFVVMGGEVAALSIIESTARLQKGFISQESLNEESFSNSLLEYPQYTRPRKFQGMKVPEVLLSGNHAKIASWRKKQALQRTIEKRPDLIRNN
;
A
#
# COMPACT_ATOMS: atom_id res chain seq x y z
N MET A 1 -14.47 33.12 7.65
CA MET A 1 -13.07 33.56 7.63
C MET A 1 -12.19 32.40 8.05
N ILE A 2 -11.54 31.73 7.10
CA ILE A 2 -10.58 30.66 7.38
C ILE A 2 -9.27 31.35 7.75
N ARG A 3 -8.86 31.25 9.02
CA ARG A 3 -7.56 31.73 9.46
C ARG A 3 -6.48 30.93 8.72
N ARG A 4 -5.61 31.62 7.97
CA ARG A 4 -4.39 31.02 7.43
C ARG A 4 -3.60 30.41 8.60
N PRO A 5 -3.09 29.17 8.48
CA PRO A 5 -2.18 28.64 9.49
C PRO A 5 -0.95 29.57 9.60
N PRO A 6 -0.37 29.71 10.79
CA PRO A 6 0.83 30.53 10.96
C PRO A 6 1.90 30.09 9.97
N ARG A 7 2.54 31.04 9.32
CA ARG A 7 3.65 30.80 8.39
C ARG A 7 4.66 29.89 9.10
N SER A 8 5.01 28.83 8.39
CA SER A 8 5.99 27.80 8.72
C SER A 8 6.91 28.16 9.88
N THR A 9 6.79 27.39 10.94
CA THR A 9 7.78 27.37 12.01
C THR A 9 9.18 27.11 11.39
N PRO A 10 10.23 27.73 11.93
CA PRO A 10 11.63 27.55 11.43
C PRO A 10 12.10 26.10 11.34
N LEU A 11 11.43 25.16 12.00
CA LEU A 11 11.70 23.73 11.98
C LEU A 11 11.56 23.10 10.58
N TYR A 12 10.64 23.57 9.72
CA TYR A 12 10.50 23.03 8.36
C TYR A 12 11.61 23.48 7.41
N SER A 13 12.12 24.69 7.57
CA SER A 13 13.25 25.18 6.80
C SER A 13 14.59 24.57 7.21
N SER A 14 14.69 24.00 8.42
CA SER A 14 15.89 23.29 8.88
C SER A 14 15.89 21.82 8.51
N ALA A 15 14.75 21.23 8.17
CA ALA A 15 14.63 19.82 7.79
C ALA A 15 15.01 19.54 6.32
N ALA A 16 15.07 20.58 5.49
CA ALA A 16 15.51 20.48 4.10
C ALA A 16 16.49 21.60 3.78
N SER A 17 17.52 21.32 3.01
CA SER A 17 18.52 22.31 2.59
C SER A 17 19.04 22.00 1.20
N ASP A 18 19.48 23.05 0.49
CA ASP A 18 20.29 22.91 -0.72
C ASP A 18 21.68 22.40 -0.33
N VAL A 19 22.11 21.31 -0.92
CA VAL A 19 23.51 20.86 -0.78
C VAL A 19 24.38 21.60 -1.78
N TYR A 20 23.82 21.91 -2.95
CA TYR A 20 24.41 22.72 -4.00
C TYR A 20 23.31 23.55 -4.65
N LYS A 21 23.58 24.81 -4.99
CA LYS A 21 22.65 25.80 -5.53
C LYS A 21 21.81 25.40 -6.78
N ARG A 22 21.95 24.15 -7.27
CA ARG A 22 21.27 23.64 -8.47
C ARG A 22 20.49 22.32 -8.24
N GLN A 23 20.42 21.78 -7.00
CA GLN A 23 19.87 20.44 -6.73
C GLN A 23 18.46 20.46 -6.12
N GLY A 24 17.83 21.61 -5.94
CA GLY A 24 16.56 21.69 -5.22
C GLY A 24 16.71 21.36 -3.74
N MET A 25 15.58 21.25 -3.03
CA MET A 25 15.58 20.93 -1.59
C MET A 25 15.61 19.43 -1.37
N VAL A 26 16.59 18.96 -0.61
CA VAL A 26 16.71 17.58 -0.15
C VAL A 26 16.52 17.51 1.36
N MET A 27 15.74 16.57 1.87
CA MET A 27 15.49 16.41 3.30
C MET A 27 16.75 15.92 4.00
N ARG A 28 17.11 16.61 5.09
CA ARG A 28 18.35 16.37 5.85
C ARG A 28 18.28 15.05 6.63
N PRO A 29 19.42 14.36 6.86
CA PRO A 29 19.42 13.07 7.53
C PRO A 29 19.18 13.15 9.04
N GLU A 30 19.62 14.21 9.72
CA GLU A 30 19.60 14.27 11.18
C GLU A 30 18.19 14.12 11.77
N PRO A 31 17.11 14.76 11.23
CA PRO A 31 15.75 14.57 11.73
C PRO A 31 15.25 13.13 11.58
N PHE A 32 15.62 12.44 10.50
CA PHE A 32 15.20 11.05 10.28
C PHE A 32 15.86 10.11 11.30
N PHE A 33 17.16 10.24 11.51
CA PHE A 33 17.86 9.43 12.50
C PHE A 33 17.33 9.66 13.91
N ALA A 34 17.16 10.92 14.34
CA ALA A 34 16.61 11.25 15.63
C ALA A 34 15.18 10.68 15.82
N ALA A 35 14.30 10.87 14.83
CA ALA A 35 12.92 10.38 14.92
C ALA A 35 12.85 8.85 14.96
N VAL A 36 13.64 8.14 14.15
CA VAL A 36 13.67 6.68 14.15
C VAL A 36 14.21 6.13 15.46
N ASP A 37 15.26 6.76 16.03
CA ASP A 37 15.83 6.36 17.31
C ASP A 37 14.84 6.59 18.46
N ASP A 38 14.12 7.70 18.47
CA ASP A 38 13.09 8.00 19.48
C ASP A 38 11.92 6.99 19.39
N ILE A 39 11.41 6.73 18.18
CA ILE A 39 10.35 5.74 17.95
C ILE A 39 10.81 4.35 18.39
N LYS A 40 12.03 3.93 18.03
CA LYS A 40 12.58 2.63 18.44
C LYS A 40 12.69 2.53 19.96
N ARG A 41 13.14 3.58 20.63
CA ARG A 41 13.27 3.62 22.09
C ARG A 41 11.94 3.51 22.80
N GLU A 42 10.90 4.15 22.25
CA GLU A 42 9.57 4.19 22.86
C GLU A 42 8.76 2.92 22.62
N TYR A 43 8.74 2.41 21.39
CA TYR A 43 7.81 1.35 20.98
C TYR A 43 8.47 -0.01 20.71
N TRP A 44 9.80 -0.07 20.51
CA TRP A 44 10.50 -1.30 20.13
C TRP A 44 11.73 -1.58 21.00
N VAL A 45 11.57 -1.52 22.33
CA VAL A 45 12.65 -1.87 23.24
C VAL A 45 13.14 -3.31 22.98
N ASN A 46 14.43 -3.45 22.66
CA ASN A 46 15.07 -4.73 22.29
C ASN A 46 14.55 -5.40 21.02
N LYS A 47 13.83 -4.69 20.16
CA LYS A 47 13.39 -5.16 18.83
C LYS A 47 13.90 -4.20 17.76
N ASN A 48 14.06 -4.72 16.55
CA ASN A 48 14.46 -3.90 15.39
C ASN A 48 13.36 -3.96 14.31
N PRO A 49 12.43 -2.99 14.29
CA PRO A 49 11.37 -2.95 13.28
C PRO A 49 11.95 -2.66 11.91
N ASP A 50 11.25 -3.09 10.85
CA ASP A 50 11.58 -2.63 9.51
C ASP A 50 11.37 -1.12 9.40
N VAL A 51 12.31 -0.45 8.74
CA VAL A 51 12.22 0.96 8.37
C VAL A 51 12.06 1.04 6.85
N ILE A 52 10.90 1.47 6.41
CA ILE A 52 10.49 1.44 5.01
C ILE A 52 10.46 2.86 4.46
N LEU A 53 11.27 3.14 3.47
CA LEU A 53 11.21 4.39 2.73
C LEU A 53 10.23 4.27 1.56
N LEU A 54 9.34 5.26 1.43
CA LEU A 54 8.43 5.35 0.30
C LEU A 54 9.06 6.19 -0.79
N SER A 55 9.44 5.54 -1.87
CA SER A 55 10.25 6.10 -2.95
C SER A 55 9.86 5.52 -4.30
N PRO A 56 9.85 6.33 -5.39
CA PRO A 56 9.68 5.80 -6.74
C PRO A 56 10.76 4.78 -7.15
N GLN A 57 11.92 4.80 -6.48
CA GLN A 57 13.04 3.88 -6.75
C GLN A 57 12.84 2.51 -6.09
N GLY A 58 11.88 2.40 -5.17
CA GLY A 58 11.62 1.18 -4.43
C GLY A 58 10.97 0.08 -5.27
N LYS A 59 10.96 -1.14 -4.71
CA LYS A 59 10.23 -2.27 -5.28
C LYS A 59 8.73 -1.97 -5.32
N LYS A 60 8.07 -2.25 -6.44
CA LYS A 60 6.60 -2.10 -6.54
C LYS A 60 5.88 -3.00 -5.54
N LEU A 61 4.99 -2.38 -4.76
CA LEU A 61 4.14 -3.06 -3.77
C LEU A 61 3.18 -4.04 -4.48
N ASN A 62 3.04 -5.23 -3.92
CA ASN A 62 2.05 -6.21 -4.35
C ASN A 62 1.42 -6.89 -3.12
N GLN A 63 0.35 -7.67 -3.35
CA GLN A 63 -0.39 -8.32 -2.27
C GLN A 63 0.47 -9.26 -1.41
N LYS A 64 1.46 -9.94 -1.98
CA LYS A 64 2.38 -10.81 -1.22
C LYS A 64 3.25 -10.00 -0.25
N ASP A 65 3.69 -8.81 -0.67
CA ASP A 65 4.46 -7.91 0.19
C ASP A 65 3.57 -7.34 1.32
N VAL A 66 2.32 -6.98 1.02
CA VAL A 66 1.32 -6.55 2.01
C VAL A 66 1.07 -7.65 3.06
N GLN A 67 0.91 -8.91 2.63
CA GLN A 67 0.73 -10.05 3.53
C GLN A 67 1.95 -10.25 4.45
N LYS A 68 3.16 -10.10 3.93
CA LYS A 68 4.38 -10.17 4.74
C LYS A 68 4.44 -9.03 5.77
N LEU A 69 4.09 -7.81 5.38
CA LEU A 69 4.06 -6.68 6.29
C LEU A 69 2.98 -6.85 7.38
N SER A 70 1.80 -7.35 7.01
CA SER A 70 0.71 -7.56 7.96
C SER A 70 1.01 -8.64 9.02
N SER A 71 1.96 -9.55 8.76
CA SER A 71 2.40 -10.57 9.72
C SER A 71 3.46 -10.10 10.71
N LYS A 72 3.96 -8.86 10.56
CA LYS A 72 4.96 -8.28 11.47
C LYS A 72 4.30 -7.59 12.66
N ASP A 73 5.02 -7.48 13.77
CA ASP A 73 4.57 -6.73 14.97
C ASP A 73 4.36 -5.24 14.67
N GLY A 74 5.04 -4.71 13.64
CA GLY A 74 4.95 -3.34 13.16
C GLY A 74 6.16 -2.96 12.30
N PHE A 75 6.11 -1.75 11.76
CA PHE A 75 7.16 -1.17 10.92
C PHE A 75 7.11 0.37 10.99
N ILE A 76 8.18 1.01 10.60
CA ILE A 76 8.29 2.48 10.51
C ILE A 76 8.22 2.87 9.04
N LEU A 77 7.36 3.84 8.70
CA LEU A 77 7.26 4.39 7.34
C LEU A 77 7.94 5.75 7.28
N LEU A 78 8.90 5.91 6.38
CA LEU A 78 9.55 7.18 6.09
C LEU A 78 8.91 7.80 4.85
N CYS A 79 8.35 8.99 5.01
CA CYS A 79 7.71 9.76 3.95
C CYS A 79 8.63 10.89 3.51
N GLY A 80 9.21 10.76 2.32
CA GLY A 80 10.00 11.81 1.70
C GLY A 80 9.13 12.89 1.07
N ARG A 81 9.69 14.09 0.95
CA ARG A 81 9.15 15.23 0.22
C ARG A 81 10.24 15.91 -0.62
N TYR A 82 9.86 16.87 -1.45
CA TYR A 82 10.76 17.61 -2.33
C TYR A 82 11.49 16.68 -3.32
N GLU A 83 12.81 16.84 -3.47
CA GLU A 83 13.64 15.97 -4.31
C GLU A 83 13.96 14.61 -3.64
N GLY A 84 13.49 14.39 -2.42
CA GLY A 84 13.69 13.16 -1.65
C GLY A 84 14.46 13.36 -0.35
N VAL A 85 15.01 12.26 0.15
CA VAL A 85 15.80 12.23 1.38
C VAL A 85 17.28 12.08 1.07
N ASP A 86 18.13 12.56 1.99
CA ASP A 86 19.57 12.37 1.89
C ASP A 86 19.91 10.87 1.81
N GLU A 87 20.82 10.51 0.92
CA GLU A 87 21.23 9.11 0.68
C GLU A 87 21.74 8.39 1.93
N ARG A 88 22.24 9.14 2.91
CA ARG A 88 22.67 8.57 4.20
C ARG A 88 21.50 8.03 5.02
N VAL A 89 20.29 8.55 4.85
CA VAL A 89 19.08 7.98 5.43
C VAL A 89 18.81 6.60 4.85
N VAL A 90 18.91 6.48 3.52
CA VAL A 90 18.71 5.19 2.83
C VAL A 90 19.74 4.17 3.32
N LYS A 91 21.03 4.53 3.30
CA LYS A 91 22.13 3.62 3.70
C LYS A 91 22.17 3.27 5.19
N GLY A 92 21.75 4.19 6.05
CA GLY A 92 21.91 4.04 7.51
C GLY A 92 20.66 3.57 8.26
N LEU A 93 19.45 3.80 7.73
CA LEU A 93 18.20 3.50 8.44
C LEU A 93 17.31 2.54 7.68
N VAL A 94 17.25 2.64 6.34
CA VAL A 94 16.21 1.97 5.55
C VAL A 94 16.52 0.49 5.39
N THR A 95 15.53 -0.35 5.68
CA THR A 95 15.59 -1.80 5.44
C THR A 95 14.98 -2.17 4.09
N HIS A 96 13.98 -1.42 3.65
CA HIS A 96 13.26 -1.64 2.38
C HIS A 96 12.85 -0.32 1.76
N GLU A 97 12.94 -0.23 0.44
CA GLU A 97 12.30 0.83 -0.33
C GLU A 97 11.09 0.28 -1.08
N ILE A 98 9.93 0.96 -0.95
CA ILE A 98 8.68 0.55 -1.57
C ILE A 98 8.13 1.67 -2.45
N SER A 99 7.73 1.31 -3.67
CA SER A 99 6.99 2.14 -4.62
C SER A 99 5.55 1.65 -4.77
N LEU A 100 4.58 2.55 -4.92
CA LEU A 100 3.21 2.20 -5.30
C LEU A 100 3.08 1.84 -6.79
N GLY A 101 3.99 2.34 -7.63
CA GLY A 101 3.92 2.16 -9.08
C GLY A 101 4.81 3.14 -9.82
N ASP A 102 4.80 3.06 -11.14
CA ASP A 102 5.65 3.87 -12.02
C ASP A 102 5.02 5.26 -12.28
N PHE A 103 4.84 6.02 -11.22
CA PHE A 103 4.36 7.40 -11.22
C PHE A 103 4.90 8.16 -10.00
N VAL A 104 4.92 9.48 -10.08
CA VAL A 104 5.43 10.34 -9.01
C VAL A 104 4.28 11.05 -8.29
N VAL A 105 4.36 11.12 -6.97
CA VAL A 105 3.46 11.89 -6.10
C VAL A 105 4.26 12.95 -5.34
N MET A 106 3.58 13.98 -4.81
CA MET A 106 4.26 15.10 -4.14
C MET A 106 4.97 14.73 -2.84
N GLY A 107 4.62 13.59 -2.24
CA GLY A 107 5.21 13.13 -0.98
C GLY A 107 4.81 11.70 -0.66
N GLY A 108 5.51 11.07 0.28
CA GLY A 108 5.33 9.66 0.65
C GLY A 108 4.04 9.37 1.43
N GLU A 109 3.31 10.38 1.90
CA GLU A 109 2.19 10.18 2.84
C GLU A 109 1.03 9.41 2.21
N VAL A 110 0.71 9.65 0.93
CA VAL A 110 -0.34 8.90 0.21
C VAL A 110 0.06 7.44 0.05
N ALA A 111 1.34 7.19 -0.22
CA ALA A 111 1.89 5.84 -0.30
C ALA A 111 1.84 5.15 1.08
N ALA A 112 2.16 5.87 2.15
CA ALA A 112 2.03 5.36 3.52
C ALA A 112 0.60 4.96 3.85
N LEU A 113 -0.39 5.80 3.53
CA LEU A 113 -1.81 5.49 3.74
C LEU A 113 -2.23 4.22 2.99
N SER A 114 -1.76 4.03 1.76
CA SER A 114 -2.05 2.81 0.98
C SER A 114 -1.48 1.54 1.63
N ILE A 115 -0.28 1.62 2.20
CA ILE A 115 0.33 0.49 2.94
C ILE A 115 -0.42 0.24 4.25
N ILE A 116 -0.73 1.28 5.02
CA ILE A 116 -1.48 1.17 6.27
C ILE A 116 -2.84 0.53 6.01
N GLU A 117 -3.62 1.04 5.06
CA GLU A 117 -4.94 0.51 4.72
C GLU A 117 -4.86 -0.96 4.29
N SER A 118 -3.96 -1.28 3.36
CA SER A 118 -3.82 -2.64 2.84
C SER A 118 -3.33 -3.65 3.88
N THR A 119 -2.48 -3.25 4.83
CA THR A 119 -1.99 -4.12 5.91
C THR A 119 -2.99 -4.23 7.06
N ALA A 120 -3.64 -3.13 7.45
CA ALA A 120 -4.60 -3.10 8.54
C ALA A 120 -5.81 -4.01 8.28
N ARG A 121 -6.34 -3.99 7.04
CA ARG A 121 -7.48 -4.84 6.67
C ARG A 121 -7.20 -6.35 6.75
N LEU A 122 -5.92 -6.76 6.74
CA LEU A 122 -5.51 -8.16 6.94
C LEU A 122 -5.35 -8.55 8.41
N GLN A 123 -5.44 -7.60 9.33
CA GLN A 123 -5.38 -7.90 10.77
C GLN A 123 -6.65 -8.61 11.23
N LYS A 124 -6.48 -9.53 12.18
CA LYS A 124 -7.59 -10.30 12.74
C LYS A 124 -8.66 -9.36 13.32
N GLY A 125 -9.90 -9.55 12.91
CA GLY A 125 -11.05 -8.78 13.39
C GLY A 125 -11.43 -7.56 12.55
N PHE A 126 -10.65 -7.20 11.53
CA PHE A 126 -11.04 -6.13 10.59
C PHE A 126 -11.99 -6.64 9.50
N ILE A 127 -11.63 -7.73 8.82
CA ILE A 127 -12.44 -8.34 7.76
C ILE A 127 -12.53 -9.84 8.02
N SER A 128 -13.65 -10.48 7.62
CA SER A 128 -13.82 -11.92 7.75
C SER A 128 -12.81 -12.66 6.87
N GLN A 129 -12.27 -13.78 7.37
CA GLN A 129 -11.30 -14.58 6.62
C GLN A 129 -11.89 -15.14 5.33
N GLU A 130 -13.19 -15.43 5.31
CA GLU A 130 -13.89 -15.91 4.11
C GLU A 130 -13.87 -14.86 2.99
N SER A 131 -14.13 -13.59 3.34
CA SER A 131 -14.05 -12.48 2.38
C SER A 131 -12.64 -12.31 1.82
N LEU A 132 -11.61 -12.37 2.66
CA LEU A 132 -10.20 -12.26 2.25
C LEU A 132 -9.78 -13.36 1.28
N ASN A 133 -10.30 -14.58 1.42
CA ASN A 133 -9.96 -15.71 0.58
C ASN A 133 -10.50 -15.60 -0.85
N GLU A 134 -11.61 -14.88 -1.06
CA GLU A 134 -12.26 -14.70 -2.36
C GLU A 134 -11.81 -13.44 -3.12
N GLU A 135 -10.99 -12.57 -2.50
CA GLU A 135 -10.56 -11.30 -3.09
C GLU A 135 -9.52 -11.46 -4.20
N SER A 136 -9.42 -10.41 -5.02
CA SER A 136 -8.36 -10.30 -6.04
C SER A 136 -6.98 -10.47 -5.41
N PHE A 137 -6.11 -11.19 -6.11
CA PHE A 137 -4.72 -11.50 -5.75
C PHE A 137 -4.54 -12.54 -4.62
N SER A 138 -5.59 -13.00 -3.95
CA SER A 138 -5.46 -14.05 -2.90
C SER A 138 -4.92 -15.36 -3.48
N ASN A 139 -5.37 -15.75 -4.67
CA ASN A 139 -4.96 -16.94 -5.40
C ASN A 139 -4.33 -16.61 -6.76
N SER A 140 -3.63 -15.48 -6.86
CA SER A 140 -3.06 -14.97 -8.13
C SER A 140 -4.11 -14.75 -9.23
N LEU A 141 -5.36 -14.65 -8.89
CA LEU A 141 -6.47 -14.35 -9.80
C LEU A 141 -7.14 -13.03 -9.40
N LEU A 142 -7.82 -12.42 -10.36
CA LEU A 142 -8.79 -11.37 -10.09
C LEU A 142 -10.09 -11.98 -9.55
N GLU A 143 -10.80 -11.24 -8.74
CA GLU A 143 -12.11 -11.62 -8.27
C GLU A 143 -13.13 -11.72 -9.41
N TYR A 144 -14.12 -12.60 -9.26
CA TYR A 144 -15.24 -12.76 -10.17
C TYR A 144 -16.14 -11.51 -10.16
N PRO A 145 -17.01 -11.31 -11.19
CA PRO A 145 -17.92 -10.16 -11.24
C PRO A 145 -18.99 -10.23 -10.14
N GLN A 146 -19.13 -9.12 -9.42
CA GLN A 146 -20.12 -8.95 -8.36
C GLN A 146 -21.42 -8.37 -8.93
N TYR A 147 -22.55 -8.82 -8.41
CA TYR A 147 -23.89 -8.34 -8.77
C TYR A 147 -24.70 -8.00 -7.52
N THR A 148 -25.55 -6.98 -7.64
CA THR A 148 -26.49 -6.55 -6.60
C THR A 148 -27.90 -6.35 -7.17
N ARG A 149 -28.83 -5.91 -6.36
CA ARG A 149 -30.20 -5.55 -6.79
C ARG A 149 -30.18 -4.27 -7.64
N PRO A 150 -31.11 -4.13 -8.58
CA PRO A 150 -32.19 -5.04 -8.98
C PRO A 150 -31.70 -6.20 -9.88
N ARG A 151 -32.47 -7.30 -9.99
CA ARG A 151 -32.13 -8.46 -10.86
C ARG A 151 -31.98 -8.11 -12.34
N LYS A 152 -32.64 -7.05 -12.79
CA LYS A 152 -32.56 -6.52 -14.16
C LYS A 152 -32.44 -5.01 -14.10
N PHE A 153 -31.41 -4.47 -14.77
CA PHE A 153 -31.17 -3.03 -14.86
C PHE A 153 -30.75 -2.67 -16.29
N GLN A 154 -31.46 -1.75 -16.92
CA GLN A 154 -31.21 -1.31 -18.32
C GLN A 154 -31.02 -2.46 -19.32
N GLY A 155 -31.89 -3.48 -19.26
CA GLY A 155 -31.79 -4.66 -20.11
C GLY A 155 -30.84 -5.75 -19.67
N MET A 156 -29.85 -5.42 -18.84
CA MET A 156 -28.85 -6.35 -18.31
C MET A 156 -29.40 -7.16 -17.12
N LYS A 157 -29.14 -8.45 -17.10
CA LYS A 157 -29.65 -9.36 -16.06
C LYS A 157 -28.50 -9.90 -15.21
N VAL A 158 -28.78 -10.14 -13.93
CA VAL A 158 -27.93 -10.98 -13.08
C VAL A 158 -27.93 -12.41 -13.63
N PRO A 159 -26.77 -13.09 -13.73
CA PRO A 159 -26.71 -14.48 -14.18
C PRO A 159 -27.61 -15.39 -13.33
N GLU A 160 -28.41 -16.23 -14.00
CA GLU A 160 -29.40 -17.12 -13.36
C GLU A 160 -28.76 -18.08 -12.33
N VAL A 161 -27.51 -18.52 -12.60
CA VAL A 161 -26.76 -19.39 -11.67
C VAL A 161 -26.60 -18.77 -10.29
N LEU A 162 -26.45 -17.43 -10.19
CA LEU A 162 -26.30 -16.73 -8.92
C LEU A 162 -27.62 -16.61 -8.15
N LEU A 163 -28.75 -16.82 -8.85
CA LEU A 163 -30.09 -16.78 -8.27
C LEU A 163 -30.62 -18.18 -7.92
N SER A 164 -29.90 -19.23 -8.28
CA SER A 164 -30.35 -20.63 -8.18
C SER A 164 -30.33 -21.20 -6.76
N GLY A 165 -29.62 -20.58 -5.81
CA GLY A 165 -29.39 -21.15 -4.49
C GLY A 165 -28.47 -22.36 -4.45
N ASN A 166 -27.98 -22.83 -5.62
CA ASN A 166 -27.07 -23.98 -5.70
C ASN A 166 -25.63 -23.56 -5.47
N HIS A 167 -25.13 -23.68 -4.24
CA HIS A 167 -23.81 -23.23 -3.83
C HIS A 167 -22.67 -23.84 -4.67
N ALA A 168 -22.77 -25.12 -5.02
CA ALA A 168 -21.74 -25.79 -5.84
C ALA A 168 -21.66 -25.21 -7.27
N LYS A 169 -22.81 -24.97 -7.90
CA LYS A 169 -22.86 -24.33 -9.23
C LYS A 169 -22.37 -22.86 -9.17
N ILE A 170 -22.75 -22.15 -8.12
CA ILE A 170 -22.28 -20.76 -7.91
C ILE A 170 -20.78 -20.73 -7.74
N ALA A 171 -20.18 -21.58 -6.89
CA ALA A 171 -18.74 -21.64 -6.69
C ALA A 171 -17.98 -21.99 -7.99
N SER A 172 -18.45 -22.97 -8.75
CA SER A 172 -17.88 -23.32 -10.05
C SER A 172 -17.93 -22.15 -11.04
N TRP A 173 -19.06 -21.46 -11.12
CA TRP A 173 -19.23 -20.29 -11.96
C TRP A 173 -18.28 -19.15 -11.56
N ARG A 174 -18.18 -18.84 -10.28
CA ARG A 174 -17.27 -17.81 -9.72
C ARG A 174 -15.83 -18.09 -10.11
N LYS A 175 -15.36 -19.34 -9.92
CA LYS A 175 -14.00 -19.76 -10.28
C LYS A 175 -13.73 -19.60 -11.78
N LYS A 176 -14.69 -20.00 -12.63
CA LYS A 176 -14.58 -19.84 -14.10
C LYS A 176 -14.50 -18.37 -14.49
N GLN A 177 -15.33 -17.50 -13.90
CA GLN A 177 -15.35 -16.07 -14.18
C GLN A 177 -14.09 -15.37 -13.69
N ALA A 178 -13.57 -15.74 -12.51
CA ALA A 178 -12.30 -15.22 -11.99
C ALA A 178 -11.14 -15.52 -12.95
N LEU A 179 -11.03 -16.77 -13.40
CA LEU A 179 -10.00 -17.18 -14.36
C LEU A 179 -10.12 -16.43 -15.70
N GLN A 180 -11.32 -16.41 -16.28
CA GLN A 180 -11.57 -15.72 -17.55
C GLN A 180 -11.22 -14.24 -17.46
N ARG A 181 -11.69 -13.55 -16.40
CA ARG A 181 -11.41 -12.14 -16.16
C ARG A 181 -9.90 -11.86 -15.96
N THR A 182 -9.19 -12.80 -15.35
CA THR A 182 -7.73 -12.67 -15.17
C THR A 182 -7.01 -12.81 -16.50
N ILE A 183 -7.38 -13.79 -17.34
CA ILE A 183 -6.82 -13.97 -18.69
C ILE A 183 -7.01 -12.69 -19.52
N GLU A 184 -8.20 -12.11 -19.48
CA GLU A 184 -8.56 -10.93 -20.27
C GLU A 184 -7.91 -9.63 -19.78
N LYS A 185 -7.87 -9.41 -18.47
CA LYS A 185 -7.48 -8.10 -17.88
C LYS A 185 -6.08 -8.08 -17.29
N ARG A 186 -5.61 -9.17 -16.76
CA ARG A 186 -4.32 -9.29 -16.06
C ARG A 186 -3.65 -10.63 -16.36
N PRO A 187 -3.32 -10.91 -17.66
CA PRO A 187 -2.65 -12.16 -18.06
C PRO A 187 -1.26 -12.32 -17.40
N ASP A 188 -0.65 -11.24 -16.97
CA ASP A 188 0.61 -11.23 -16.22
C ASP A 188 0.53 -12.03 -14.89
N LEU A 189 -0.62 -12.07 -14.23
CA LEU A 189 -0.81 -12.81 -12.98
C LEU A 189 -0.76 -14.34 -13.17
N ILE A 190 -1.03 -14.82 -14.38
CA ILE A 190 -1.02 -16.26 -14.70
C ILE A 190 0.37 -16.70 -15.18
N ARG A 191 1.10 -15.83 -15.89
CA ARG A 191 2.42 -16.14 -16.47
C ARG A 191 3.55 -16.16 -15.44
N ASN A 192 3.38 -15.51 -14.31
CA ASN A 192 4.40 -15.35 -13.27
C ASN A 192 4.22 -16.31 -12.08
N ASN A 193 3.41 -17.37 -12.23
CA ASN A 193 3.23 -18.44 -11.24
C ASN A 193 3.89 -19.72 -11.68
#